data_64c3db86a1d4f826a4643124f4136072
#
_entry.id   64c3db86a1d4f826a4643124f4136072
#
_cell.length_a   1.000
_cell.length_b   1.000
_cell.length_c   1.000
_cell.angle_alpha   90.00
_cell.angle_beta   90.00
_cell.angle_gamma   90.00
#
_symmetry.space_group_name_H-M   'P 1'
#
loop_
_entity.id
_entity.type
_entity.pdbx_description
1 polymer ?
#
loop_
_entity_poly.entity_id
_entity_poly.type
_entity_poly.pdbx_seq_one_letter_code
_entity_poly.pdbx_strand_id
1 'polypeptide(L)'
;MAQTPVESQPLYTDVAPVENAGKARLGYDYLRILCAQASFDCSRILQHTDGCGVDARVEVREKLDPDARLSDFSLDFQLRATSRRVSIVDNKIVFPLEVDRYELLRSVAPDRPSFIVLVSLPTDFDDGDALAAEDLVTHRLGRWLCLSGAPQTSNTTATPVRFPTWNVLTSAALREIARRVSIGWRFFHEQ
;
A
#
# COMPACT_ATOMS: atom_id res chain seq x y z
N MET A 1 45.23 1.17 24.00
CA MET A 1 44.72 0.82 22.67
C MET A 1 43.24 1.13 22.65
N ALA A 2 42.86 2.23 22.06
CA ALA A 2 41.46 2.66 21.98
C ALA A 2 40.84 2.05 20.68
N GLN A 3 39.77 1.30 20.85
CA GLN A 3 38.99 0.78 19.73
C GLN A 3 38.11 1.92 19.16
N THR A 4 38.31 2.20 17.89
CA THR A 4 37.49 3.14 17.11
C THR A 4 36.09 2.54 16.90
N PRO A 5 35.00 3.30 17.08
CA PRO A 5 33.65 2.82 16.78
C PRO A 5 33.50 2.62 15.26
N VAL A 6 32.97 1.47 14.90
CA VAL A 6 32.58 1.19 13.52
C VAL A 6 31.34 2.04 13.20
N GLU A 7 31.55 3.05 12.36
CA GLU A 7 30.52 3.92 11.82
C GLU A 7 29.62 3.08 10.89
N SER A 8 28.40 2.81 11.33
CA SER A 8 27.38 2.15 10.50
C SER A 8 26.95 3.11 9.39
N GLN A 9 27.42 2.87 8.18
CA GLN A 9 26.94 3.59 6.99
C GLN A 9 25.45 3.40 6.80
N PRO A 10 24.69 4.46 6.43
CA PRO A 10 23.28 4.36 6.11
C PRO A 10 23.09 3.53 4.83
N LEU A 11 22.32 2.44 4.94
CA LEU A 11 21.96 1.50 3.88
C LEU A 11 20.95 2.07 2.86
N TYR A 12 21.00 3.36 2.56
CA TYR A 12 20.08 3.97 1.62
C TYR A 12 20.87 4.76 0.56
N THR A 13 21.16 4.12 -0.55
CA THR A 13 21.60 4.79 -1.78
C THR A 13 20.38 5.11 -2.64
N ASP A 14 20.25 6.36 -3.07
CA ASP A 14 19.28 6.86 -4.03
C ASP A 14 19.09 5.90 -5.20
N VAL A 15 17.85 5.40 -5.37
CA VAL A 15 17.49 4.57 -6.51
C VAL A 15 16.95 5.48 -7.61
N ALA A 16 17.54 5.38 -8.77
CA ALA A 16 17.22 6.19 -9.94
C ALA A 16 15.73 6.14 -10.36
N PRO A 17 15.16 7.23 -10.91
CA PRO A 17 13.73 7.37 -11.20
C PRO A 17 13.14 6.34 -12.18
N VAL A 18 13.94 5.74 -13.04
CA VAL A 18 13.50 4.80 -14.09
C VAL A 18 13.12 3.43 -13.51
N GLU A 19 13.83 2.95 -12.50
CA GLU A 19 13.56 1.64 -11.85
C GLU A 19 12.23 1.60 -11.08
N ASN A 20 11.66 2.76 -10.76
CA ASN A 20 10.41 2.87 -10.04
C ASN A 20 9.15 2.85 -10.93
N ALA A 21 9.25 3.16 -12.22
CA ALA A 21 8.09 3.28 -13.11
C ALA A 21 7.44 1.93 -13.41
N GLY A 22 8.22 0.89 -13.68
CA GLY A 22 7.74 -0.47 -13.91
C GLY A 22 7.08 -1.06 -12.66
N LYS A 23 7.72 -0.89 -11.50
CA LYS A 23 7.18 -1.34 -10.21
C LYS A 23 5.87 -0.63 -9.84
N ALA A 24 5.80 0.68 -10.07
CA ALA A 24 4.58 1.46 -9.85
C ALA A 24 3.44 1.02 -10.78
N ARG A 25 3.75 0.67 -12.03
CA ARG A 25 2.79 0.12 -12.98
C ARG A 25 2.26 -1.24 -12.49
N LEU A 26 3.13 -2.15 -12.10
CA LEU A 26 2.72 -3.47 -11.59
C LEU A 26 1.85 -3.36 -10.33
N GLY A 27 2.17 -2.46 -9.40
CA GLY A 27 1.32 -2.20 -8.24
C GLY A 27 -0.10 -1.77 -8.63
N TYR A 28 -0.22 -0.89 -9.64
CA TYR A 28 -1.52 -0.45 -10.14
C TYR A 28 -2.26 -1.59 -10.86
N ASP A 29 -1.59 -2.34 -11.74
CA ASP A 29 -2.20 -3.44 -12.47
C ASP A 29 -2.67 -4.55 -11.52
N TYR A 30 -1.91 -4.83 -10.43
CA TYR A 30 -2.34 -5.71 -9.35
C TYR A 30 -3.68 -5.27 -8.75
N LEU A 31 -3.79 -4.00 -8.32
CA LEU A 31 -5.02 -3.49 -7.74
C LEU A 31 -6.18 -3.51 -8.74
N ARG A 32 -5.92 -3.14 -10.01
CA ARG A 32 -6.92 -3.12 -11.08
C ARG A 32 -7.54 -4.50 -11.32
N ILE A 33 -6.73 -5.57 -11.30
CA ILE A 33 -7.22 -6.94 -11.44
C ILE A 33 -8.11 -7.31 -10.25
N LEU A 34 -7.70 -6.98 -9.02
CA LEU A 34 -8.52 -7.25 -7.83
C LEU A 34 -9.85 -6.48 -7.87
N CYS A 35 -9.85 -5.25 -8.35
CA CYS A 35 -11.06 -4.46 -8.53
C CYS A 35 -12.00 -5.10 -9.58
N ALA A 36 -11.45 -5.53 -10.72
CA ALA A 36 -12.24 -6.22 -11.74
C ALA A 36 -12.89 -7.52 -11.19
N GLN A 37 -12.14 -8.31 -10.41
CA GLN A 37 -12.66 -9.50 -9.73
C GLN A 37 -13.70 -9.18 -8.64
N ALA A 38 -13.60 -8.01 -8.02
CA ALA A 38 -14.52 -7.52 -7.01
C ALA A 38 -15.73 -6.78 -7.61
N SER A 39 -15.80 -6.58 -8.93
CA SER A 39 -16.80 -5.76 -9.63
C SER A 39 -16.79 -4.29 -9.19
N PHE A 40 -15.60 -3.74 -8.92
CA PHE A 40 -15.38 -2.34 -8.58
C PHE A 40 -14.66 -1.60 -9.70
N ASP A 41 -14.93 -0.31 -9.84
CA ASP A 41 -14.18 0.56 -10.73
C ASP A 41 -12.85 0.97 -10.07
N CYS A 42 -11.80 1.07 -10.90
CA CYS A 42 -10.47 1.49 -10.44
C CYS A 42 -9.90 2.54 -11.39
N SER A 43 -9.55 3.69 -10.85
CA SER A 43 -8.92 4.79 -11.60
C SER A 43 -7.55 5.11 -11.05
N ARG A 44 -6.59 5.39 -11.96
CA ARG A 44 -5.26 5.88 -11.59
C ARG A 44 -5.33 7.37 -11.32
N ILE A 45 -4.76 7.80 -10.20
CA ILE A 45 -4.63 9.22 -9.87
C ILE A 45 -3.25 9.69 -10.36
N LEU A 46 -3.26 10.63 -11.30
CA LEU A 46 -2.02 11.24 -11.80
C LEU A 46 -1.52 12.24 -10.75
N GLN A 47 -0.28 12.09 -10.32
CA GLN A 47 0.35 12.82 -9.20
C GLN A 47 0.37 14.36 -9.34
N HIS A 48 0.02 14.90 -10.50
CA HIS A 48 0.10 16.34 -10.76
C HIS A 48 -1.05 17.16 -10.18
N THR A 49 -2.12 16.51 -9.68
CA THR A 49 -3.34 17.26 -9.37
C THR A 49 -3.50 17.64 -7.89
N ASP A 50 -3.03 16.86 -6.91
CA ASP A 50 -3.47 17.12 -5.53
C ASP A 50 -2.44 16.97 -4.40
N GLY A 51 -1.20 16.57 -4.65
CA GLY A 51 -0.24 16.36 -3.54
C GLY A 51 -0.65 15.29 -2.50
N CYS A 52 -1.80 14.63 -2.72
CA CYS A 52 -2.48 13.76 -1.75
C CYS A 52 -1.83 12.40 -1.52
N GLY A 53 -0.75 12.06 -2.27
CA GLY A 53 -0.08 10.78 -2.10
C GLY A 53 -0.91 9.55 -2.44
N VAL A 54 -2.02 9.72 -3.16
CA VAL A 54 -2.89 8.65 -3.64
C VAL A 54 -2.46 8.26 -5.04
N ASP A 55 -2.24 6.96 -5.27
CA ASP A 55 -1.86 6.45 -6.60
C ASP A 55 -3.06 5.90 -7.37
N ALA A 56 -4.08 5.40 -6.64
CA ALA A 56 -5.28 4.85 -7.24
C ALA A 56 -6.51 5.09 -6.36
N ARG A 57 -7.66 5.16 -7.00
CA ARG A 57 -8.98 5.24 -6.36
C ARG A 57 -9.84 4.09 -6.81
N VAL A 58 -10.48 3.43 -5.85
CA VAL A 58 -11.48 2.39 -6.06
C VAL A 58 -12.85 2.97 -5.78
N GLU A 59 -13.74 2.91 -6.75
CA GLU A 59 -15.11 3.38 -6.63
C GLU A 59 -16.05 2.20 -6.44
N VAL A 60 -16.89 2.29 -5.41
CA VAL A 60 -17.89 1.29 -5.05
C VAL A 60 -19.27 1.91 -5.26
N ARG A 61 -20.05 1.34 -6.16
CA ARG A 61 -21.38 1.82 -6.54
C ARG A 61 -22.44 0.73 -6.35
N GLU A 62 -22.35 0.03 -5.24
CA GLU A 62 -23.31 -1.01 -4.88
C GLU A 62 -23.58 -1.04 -3.37
N LYS A 63 -24.72 -1.57 -2.98
CA LYS A 63 -25.07 -1.82 -1.59
C LYS A 63 -24.46 -3.17 -1.16
N LEU A 64 -23.35 -3.13 -0.42
CA LEU A 64 -22.57 -4.32 -0.04
C LEU A 64 -23.10 -5.07 1.20
N ASP A 65 -24.01 -4.46 1.95
CA ASP A 65 -24.54 -5.01 3.19
C ASP A 65 -25.99 -4.52 3.40
N PRO A 66 -26.91 -5.32 3.94
CA PRO A 66 -28.26 -4.85 4.30
C PRO A 66 -28.26 -3.59 5.17
N ASP A 67 -27.28 -3.48 6.07
CA ASP A 67 -27.10 -2.34 6.98
C ASP A 67 -26.22 -1.23 6.41
N ALA A 68 -25.85 -1.31 5.12
CA ALA A 68 -25.00 -0.32 4.48
C ALA A 68 -25.64 1.08 4.51
N ARG A 69 -24.88 2.03 5.03
CA ARG A 69 -25.19 3.47 5.04
C ARG A 69 -24.73 4.17 3.78
N LEU A 70 -23.73 3.59 3.10
CA LEU A 70 -23.16 4.09 1.86
C LEU A 70 -23.33 3.04 0.77
N SER A 71 -23.77 3.46 -0.40
CA SER A 71 -23.85 2.65 -1.61
C SER A 71 -23.09 3.27 -2.79
N ASP A 72 -22.53 4.47 -2.61
CA ASP A 72 -21.67 5.19 -3.54
C ASP A 72 -20.59 5.89 -2.74
N PHE A 73 -19.36 5.40 -2.83
CA PHE A 73 -18.21 5.91 -2.09
C PHE A 73 -16.92 5.45 -2.74
N SER A 74 -15.79 6.05 -2.31
CA SER A 74 -14.48 5.66 -2.81
C SER A 74 -13.49 5.34 -1.69
N LEU A 75 -12.51 4.49 -2.04
CA LEU A 75 -11.36 4.12 -1.23
C LEU A 75 -10.10 4.59 -1.95
N ASP A 76 -9.21 5.27 -1.23
CA ASP A 76 -7.94 5.75 -1.78
C ASP A 76 -6.81 4.77 -1.45
N PHE A 77 -5.94 4.51 -2.43
CA PHE A 77 -4.83 3.57 -2.30
C PHE A 77 -3.50 4.22 -2.67
N GLN A 78 -2.54 4.08 -1.78
CA GLN A 78 -1.12 4.30 -2.05
C GLN A 78 -0.50 2.95 -2.42
N LEU A 79 0.20 2.87 -3.56
CA LEU A 79 0.76 1.63 -4.06
C LEU A 79 2.28 1.65 -3.97
N ARG A 80 2.85 0.57 -3.47
CA ARG A 80 4.27 0.32 -3.42
C ARG A 80 4.56 -1.08 -3.93
N ALA A 81 5.61 -1.22 -4.72
CA ALA A 81 6.11 -2.53 -5.13
C ALA A 81 7.62 -2.59 -4.87
N THR A 82 8.11 -3.75 -4.47
CA THR A 82 9.52 -3.95 -4.17
C THR A 82 9.98 -5.33 -4.62
N SER A 83 11.12 -5.40 -5.32
CA SER A 83 11.86 -6.64 -5.59
C SER A 83 12.98 -6.87 -4.56
N ARG A 84 13.19 -5.95 -3.62
CA ARG A 84 14.19 -6.15 -2.57
C ARG A 84 13.69 -7.17 -1.56
N ARG A 85 14.62 -7.97 -1.03
CA ARG A 85 14.30 -8.88 0.07
C ARG A 85 13.79 -8.08 1.27
N VAL A 86 12.55 -8.34 1.66
CA VAL A 86 11.93 -7.68 2.80
C VAL A 86 12.28 -8.41 4.11
N SER A 87 12.50 -7.64 5.17
CA SER A 87 12.67 -8.22 6.51
C SER A 87 11.30 -8.57 7.09
N ILE A 88 11.19 -9.77 7.67
CA ILE A 88 9.99 -10.19 8.43
C ILE A 88 10.37 -10.25 9.90
N VAL A 89 9.71 -9.44 10.71
CA VAL A 89 9.89 -9.38 12.18
C VAL A 89 8.52 -9.54 12.82
N ASP A 90 8.37 -10.49 13.74
CA ASP A 90 7.11 -10.76 14.44
C ASP A 90 5.90 -10.95 13.49
N ASN A 91 6.10 -11.73 12.42
CA ASN A 91 5.10 -11.95 11.37
C ASN A 91 4.62 -10.67 10.66
N LYS A 92 5.43 -9.61 10.66
CA LYS A 92 5.17 -8.36 9.94
C LYS A 92 6.30 -8.09 8.95
N ILE A 93 5.96 -7.75 7.72
CA ILE A 93 6.91 -7.27 6.71
C ILE A 93 7.27 -5.82 7.08
N VAL A 94 8.56 -5.54 7.25
CA VAL A 94 9.06 -4.19 7.54
C VAL A 94 9.46 -3.52 6.23
N PHE A 95 8.84 -2.38 5.95
CA PHE A 95 9.10 -1.60 4.72
C PHE A 95 9.38 -0.13 5.09
N PRO A 96 10.47 0.47 4.61
CA PRO A 96 10.74 1.88 4.80
C PRO A 96 9.82 2.72 3.91
N LEU A 97 8.99 3.56 4.52
CA LEU A 97 8.12 4.51 3.83
C LEU A 97 8.64 5.92 4.05
N GLU A 98 8.71 6.73 2.99
CA GLU A 98 9.12 8.13 3.07
C GLU A 98 8.23 8.88 4.08
N VAL A 99 8.85 9.74 4.88
CA VAL A 99 8.17 10.47 5.98
C VAL A 99 6.97 11.27 5.48
N ASP A 100 7.12 11.99 4.38
CA ASP A 100 6.02 12.80 3.82
C ASP A 100 4.80 11.93 3.46
N ARG A 101 5.03 10.73 2.94
CA ARG A 101 3.98 9.77 2.61
C ARG A 101 3.36 9.15 3.87
N TYR A 102 4.19 8.85 4.85
CA TYR A 102 3.72 8.35 6.13
C TYR A 102 2.82 9.38 6.84
N GLU A 103 3.27 10.64 6.94
CA GLU A 103 2.53 11.72 7.58
C GLU A 103 1.17 11.97 6.89
N LEU A 104 1.16 11.87 5.56
CA LEU A 104 -0.07 12.00 4.78
C LEU A 104 -1.07 10.86 5.06
N LEU A 105 -0.59 9.61 5.02
CA LEU A 105 -1.45 8.43 5.21
C LEU A 105 -1.91 8.24 6.67
N ARG A 106 -1.15 8.74 7.65
CA ARG A 106 -1.57 8.67 9.05
C ARG A 106 -2.57 9.77 9.43
N SER A 107 -2.66 10.83 8.65
CA SER A 107 -3.66 11.87 8.91
C SER A 107 -5.06 11.27 8.76
N VAL A 108 -5.92 11.56 9.73
CA VAL A 108 -7.29 11.06 9.70
C VAL A 108 -8.08 11.88 8.68
N ALA A 109 -8.34 11.30 7.51
CA ALA A 109 -9.28 11.89 6.55
C ALA A 109 -10.69 11.34 6.85
N PRO A 110 -11.63 12.19 7.32
CA PRO A 110 -12.94 11.72 7.74
C PRO A 110 -13.78 11.15 6.58
N ASP A 111 -13.54 11.64 5.37
CA ASP A 111 -14.43 11.41 4.23
C ASP A 111 -14.00 10.26 3.30
N ARG A 112 -12.73 9.87 3.31
CA ARG A 112 -12.21 8.79 2.46
C ARG A 112 -11.13 7.98 3.19
N PRO A 113 -11.38 6.68 3.45
CA PRO A 113 -10.36 5.81 4.02
C PRO A 113 -9.24 5.59 3.02
N SER A 114 -8.01 5.75 3.50
CA SER A 114 -6.79 5.57 2.71
C SER A 114 -6.03 4.35 3.19
N PHE A 115 -5.54 3.56 2.23
CA PHE A 115 -4.80 2.33 2.47
C PHE A 115 -3.47 2.35 1.73
N ILE A 116 -2.44 1.77 2.33
CA ILE A 116 -1.19 1.49 1.62
C ILE A 116 -1.15 0.00 1.25
N VAL A 117 -0.73 -0.29 0.02
CA VAL A 117 -0.53 -1.66 -0.48
C VAL A 117 0.93 -1.83 -0.85
N LEU A 118 1.56 -2.88 -0.32
CA LEU A 118 2.90 -3.31 -0.67
C LEU A 118 2.80 -4.60 -1.49
N VAL A 119 3.27 -4.56 -2.73
CA VAL A 119 3.41 -5.73 -3.61
C VAL A 119 4.86 -6.20 -3.57
N SER A 120 5.08 -7.43 -3.08
CA SER A 120 6.40 -8.06 -3.06
C SER A 120 6.64 -8.78 -4.38
N LEU A 121 7.61 -8.30 -5.16
CA LEU A 121 8.03 -8.91 -6.42
C LEU A 121 9.12 -9.95 -6.15
N PRO A 122 9.37 -10.91 -7.07
CA PRO A 122 10.54 -11.76 -7.02
C PRO A 122 11.83 -10.93 -6.92
N THR A 123 12.85 -11.46 -6.23
CA THR A 123 14.13 -10.73 -6.01
C THR A 123 14.97 -10.59 -7.27
N ASP A 124 14.74 -11.45 -8.25
CA ASP A 124 15.34 -11.48 -9.58
C ASP A 124 14.51 -10.71 -10.62
N PHE A 125 13.45 -10.02 -10.17
CA PHE A 125 12.61 -9.21 -11.05
C PHE A 125 13.41 -8.08 -11.68
N ASP A 126 13.44 -8.06 -13.01
CA ASP A 126 13.90 -6.94 -13.84
C ASP A 126 12.72 -6.25 -14.51
N ASP A 127 12.77 -4.92 -14.69
CA ASP A 127 11.72 -4.14 -15.36
C ASP A 127 11.47 -4.58 -16.81
N GLY A 128 12.41 -5.35 -17.41
CA GLY A 128 12.26 -6.00 -18.71
C GLY A 128 11.53 -7.35 -18.66
N ASP A 129 11.28 -7.91 -17.49
CA ASP A 129 10.61 -9.18 -17.34
C ASP A 129 9.12 -9.06 -17.65
N ALA A 130 8.60 -10.03 -18.40
CA ALA A 130 7.18 -10.16 -18.71
C ALA A 130 6.39 -10.74 -17.51
N LEU A 131 6.61 -10.21 -16.30
CA LEU A 131 5.82 -10.62 -15.15
C LEU A 131 4.39 -10.09 -15.30
N ALA A 132 3.44 -10.98 -15.46
CA ALA A 132 2.05 -10.60 -15.56
C ALA A 132 1.49 -10.24 -14.17
N ALA A 133 0.68 -9.19 -14.11
CA ALA A 133 0.02 -8.81 -12.86
C ALA A 133 -0.91 -9.90 -12.33
N GLU A 134 -1.44 -10.77 -13.21
CA GLU A 134 -2.19 -11.98 -12.88
C GLU A 134 -1.39 -12.95 -12.01
N ASP A 135 -0.09 -13.10 -12.26
CA ASP A 135 0.79 -13.95 -11.45
C ASP A 135 0.94 -13.39 -10.02
N LEU A 136 1.05 -12.07 -9.89
CA LEU A 136 1.11 -11.42 -8.57
C LEU A 136 -0.16 -11.66 -7.76
N VAL A 137 -1.33 -11.62 -8.41
CA VAL A 137 -2.63 -11.90 -7.78
C VAL A 137 -2.74 -13.37 -7.41
N THR A 138 -2.37 -14.28 -8.31
CA THR A 138 -2.39 -15.75 -8.08
C THR A 138 -1.51 -16.14 -6.89
N HIS A 139 -0.33 -15.54 -6.78
CA HIS A 139 0.60 -15.80 -5.68
C HIS A 139 0.32 -14.95 -4.42
N ARG A 140 -0.72 -14.12 -4.43
CA ARG A 140 -1.15 -13.29 -3.29
C ARG A 140 -0.02 -12.42 -2.73
N LEU A 141 0.70 -11.75 -3.59
CA LEU A 141 1.91 -11.01 -3.21
C LEU A 141 1.64 -9.61 -2.63
N GLY A 142 0.43 -9.11 -2.68
CA GLY A 142 0.04 -7.81 -2.10
C GLY A 142 -0.37 -7.90 -0.63
N ARG A 143 0.12 -6.97 0.18
CA ARG A 143 -0.27 -6.75 1.58
C ARG A 143 -0.82 -5.35 1.75
N TRP A 144 -1.85 -5.20 2.57
CA TRP A 144 -2.45 -3.90 2.82
C TRP A 144 -2.35 -3.49 4.29
N LEU A 145 -2.39 -2.18 4.52
CA LEU A 145 -2.37 -1.59 5.84
C LEU A 145 -3.12 -0.24 5.81
N CYS A 146 -3.80 0.09 6.90
CA CYS A 146 -4.29 1.43 7.19
C CYS A 146 -3.35 2.11 8.19
N LEU A 147 -2.89 3.32 7.88
CA LEU A 147 -2.04 4.12 8.78
C LEU A 147 -2.81 5.22 9.51
N SER A 148 -4.11 5.37 9.26
CA SER A 148 -4.93 6.40 9.90
C SER A 148 -4.81 6.36 11.43
N GLY A 149 -4.45 7.47 12.05
CA GLY A 149 -4.24 7.56 13.49
C GLY A 149 -2.91 6.96 14.00
N ALA A 150 -2.01 6.52 13.13
CA ALA A 150 -0.67 6.08 13.53
C ALA A 150 0.09 7.22 14.23
N PRO A 151 1.01 6.91 15.17
CA PRO A 151 1.78 7.92 15.89
C PRO A 151 2.65 8.75 14.94
N GLN A 152 2.91 10.00 15.30
CA GLN A 152 3.86 10.83 14.57
C GLN A 152 5.25 10.22 14.62
N THR A 153 6.00 10.34 13.51
CA THR A 153 7.39 9.90 13.47
C THR A 153 8.36 11.05 13.78
N SER A 154 9.47 10.72 14.43
CA SER A 154 10.61 11.64 14.59
C SER A 154 11.67 11.45 13.50
N ASN A 155 11.50 10.49 12.61
CA ASN A 155 12.42 10.27 11.50
C ASN A 155 12.32 11.41 10.49
N THR A 156 13.39 11.65 9.76
CA THR A 156 13.47 12.76 8.78
C THR A 156 13.38 12.31 7.33
N THR A 157 13.72 11.06 7.02
CA THR A 157 13.76 10.55 5.64
C THR A 157 12.73 9.46 5.39
N ALA A 158 12.76 8.41 6.21
CA ALA A 158 11.84 7.28 6.11
C ALA A 158 11.52 6.70 7.48
N THR A 159 10.33 6.12 7.61
CA THR A 159 9.89 5.43 8.82
C THR A 159 9.52 3.98 8.50
N PRO A 160 9.87 3.01 9.37
CA PRO A 160 9.52 1.62 9.14
C PRO A 160 8.03 1.40 9.35
N VAL A 161 7.35 0.97 8.30
CA VAL A 161 5.94 0.55 8.34
C VAL A 161 5.89 -0.97 8.39
N ARG A 162 4.98 -1.53 9.18
CA ARG A 162 4.90 -2.96 9.46
C ARG A 162 3.60 -3.54 8.91
N PHE A 163 3.69 -4.27 7.79
CA PHE A 163 2.55 -4.95 7.17
C PHE A 163 2.37 -6.34 7.79
N PRO A 164 1.25 -6.65 8.44
CA PRO A 164 0.97 -8.01 8.90
C PRO A 164 1.00 -8.99 7.71
N THR A 165 1.69 -10.13 7.88
CA THR A 165 1.80 -11.12 6.79
C THR A 165 0.46 -11.71 6.38
N TRP A 166 -0.52 -11.69 7.28
CA TRP A 166 -1.89 -12.18 7.04
C TRP A 166 -2.81 -11.16 6.36
N ASN A 167 -2.46 -9.87 6.36
CA ASN A 167 -3.24 -8.83 5.66
C ASN A 167 -3.02 -8.91 4.14
N VAL A 168 -3.33 -10.06 3.55
CA VAL A 168 -3.25 -10.26 2.10
C VAL A 168 -4.37 -9.49 1.43
N LEU A 169 -4.04 -8.64 0.45
CA LEU A 169 -5.04 -7.99 -0.38
C LEU A 169 -5.48 -8.95 -1.49
N THR A 170 -6.71 -9.43 -1.39
CA THR A 170 -7.40 -10.22 -2.41
C THR A 170 -8.68 -9.50 -2.82
N SER A 171 -9.35 -9.94 -3.89
CA SER A 171 -10.66 -9.38 -4.26
C SER A 171 -11.70 -9.55 -3.14
N ALA A 172 -11.66 -10.68 -2.43
CA ALA A 172 -12.54 -10.90 -1.27
C ALA A 172 -12.19 -9.96 -0.10
N ALA A 173 -10.89 -9.74 0.19
CA ALA A 173 -10.47 -8.79 1.21
C ALA A 173 -10.86 -7.35 0.83
N LEU A 174 -10.73 -6.98 -0.44
CA LEU A 174 -11.13 -5.67 -0.94
C LEU A 174 -12.66 -5.45 -0.77
N ARG A 175 -13.47 -6.46 -1.11
CA ARG A 175 -14.92 -6.40 -0.87
C ARG A 175 -15.26 -6.29 0.61
N GLU A 176 -14.57 -7.01 1.48
CA GLU A 176 -14.80 -6.93 2.94
C GLU A 176 -14.38 -5.57 3.50
N ILE A 177 -13.27 -4.97 3.04
CA ILE A 177 -12.89 -3.59 3.38
C ILE A 177 -14.02 -2.62 2.98
N ALA A 178 -14.47 -2.71 1.74
CA ALA A 178 -15.54 -1.87 1.23
C ALA A 178 -16.86 -2.08 2.00
N ARG A 179 -17.23 -3.33 2.30
CA ARG A 179 -18.42 -3.65 3.10
C ARG A 179 -18.34 -3.00 4.49
N ARG A 180 -17.21 -3.11 5.18
CA ARG A 180 -17.04 -2.47 6.50
C ARG A 180 -17.17 -0.96 6.41
N VAL A 181 -16.55 -0.32 5.42
CA VAL A 181 -16.71 1.13 5.21
C VAL A 181 -18.17 1.48 4.96
N SER A 182 -18.90 0.70 4.16
CA SER A 182 -20.30 0.98 3.81
C SER A 182 -21.24 0.98 5.02
N ILE A 183 -20.94 0.20 6.07
CA ILE A 183 -21.69 0.20 7.33
C ILE A 183 -21.20 1.23 8.36
N GLY A 184 -20.20 2.05 7.98
CA GLY A 184 -19.66 3.11 8.83
C GLY A 184 -18.46 2.68 9.70
N TRP A 185 -17.89 1.52 9.42
CA TRP A 185 -16.65 1.11 10.11
C TRP A 185 -15.49 2.02 9.70
N ARG A 186 -14.70 2.44 10.70
CA ARG A 186 -13.49 3.21 10.48
C ARG A 186 -12.26 2.34 10.70
N PHE A 187 -11.38 2.32 9.71
CA PHE A 187 -10.09 1.66 9.83
C PHE A 187 -9.09 2.60 10.51
N PHE A 188 -8.37 2.07 11.47
CA PHE A 188 -7.27 2.76 12.15
C PHE A 188 -6.03 1.88 12.16
N HIS A 189 -4.90 2.50 12.39
CA HIS A 189 -3.64 1.79 12.60
C HIS A 189 -3.75 0.88 13.83
N GLU A 190 -3.53 -0.41 13.62
CA GLU A 190 -3.44 -1.39 14.71
C GLU A 190 -2.04 -1.30 15.35
N GLN A 191 -1.98 -1.08 16.65
CA GLN A 191 -0.74 -1.01 17.42
C GLN A 191 -0.10 -2.39 17.59
#